data_a038356517cd3088f32d30bd5a51b401
#
_entry.id   a038356517cd3088f32d30bd5a51b401
#
_cell.length_a   1.000
_cell.length_b   1.000
_cell.length_c   1.000
_cell.angle_alpha   90.00
_cell.angle_beta   90.00
_cell.angle_gamma   90.00
#
_symmetry.space_group_name_H-M   'P 1'
#
loop_
_entity.id
_entity.type
_entity.pdbx_description
1 polymer ?
#
loop_
_entity_poly.entity_id
_entity_poly.type
_entity_poly.pdbx_seq_one_letter_code
_entity_poly.pdbx_strand_id
1 'polypeptide(L)'
;DLMCLHFGEQGKCFYGGAMVEAIYPAVKWADAILLLCPNYNDALSANMTAFINRLTALFRTTRFYDKALFAIIVSGYSGSDLLAGQLVTALNMNKTFYLPGNFCMMETANNAGAAMKLPGIEDRIREFSERVTDTLLEKTQK
;
A
#
# COMPACT_ATOMS: atom_id res chain seq x y z
N ASP A 1 -9.20 11.00 -10.03
CA ASP A 1 -8.55 11.77 -11.07
C ASP A 1 -9.30 11.65 -12.40
N LEU A 2 -9.82 12.79 -12.90
CA LEU A 2 -10.60 12.85 -14.13
C LEU A 2 -9.81 12.36 -15.34
N MET A 3 -8.51 12.62 -15.41
CA MET A 3 -7.65 12.17 -16.50
C MET A 3 -7.51 10.65 -16.52
N CYS A 4 -7.37 10.02 -15.36
CA CYS A 4 -7.34 8.56 -15.26
C CYS A 4 -8.69 7.92 -15.60
N LEU A 5 -9.80 8.58 -15.24
CA LEU A 5 -11.14 8.13 -15.62
C LEU A 5 -11.40 8.29 -17.11
N HIS A 6 -10.98 9.40 -17.69
CA HIS A 6 -11.29 9.73 -19.10
C HIS A 6 -10.37 9.01 -20.09
N PHE A 7 -9.07 8.94 -19.79
CA PHE A 7 -8.06 8.34 -20.69
C PHE A 7 -7.57 6.94 -20.24
N GLY A 8 -8.10 6.41 -19.16
CA GLY A 8 -7.68 5.11 -18.60
C GLY A 8 -8.32 3.88 -19.27
N GLU A 9 -9.07 4.03 -20.36
CA GLU A 9 -9.78 2.91 -21.02
C GLU A 9 -8.85 1.79 -21.47
N GLN A 10 -7.60 2.12 -21.82
CA GLN A 10 -6.58 1.15 -22.20
C GLN A 10 -5.77 0.61 -21.01
N GLY A 11 -6.16 0.93 -19.77
CA GLY A 11 -5.43 0.55 -18.56
C GLY A 11 -4.09 1.28 -18.39
N LYS A 12 -3.89 2.40 -19.08
CA LYS A 12 -2.66 3.21 -19.00
C LYS A 12 -2.96 4.60 -18.42
N CYS A 13 -2.11 5.05 -17.52
CA CYS A 13 -2.17 6.42 -17.02
C CYS A 13 -1.76 7.40 -18.12
N PHE A 14 -2.55 8.45 -18.32
CA PHE A 14 -2.30 9.48 -19.33
C PHE A 14 -0.89 10.12 -19.19
N TYR A 15 -0.41 10.29 -17.97
CA TYR A 15 0.90 10.89 -17.71
C TYR A 15 2.09 9.98 -18.01
N GLY A 16 1.88 8.69 -18.32
CA GLY A 16 2.97 7.77 -18.67
C GLY A 16 4.05 7.61 -17.61
N GLY A 17 5.31 7.51 -18.08
CA GLY A 17 6.51 7.44 -17.26
C GLY A 17 6.60 6.20 -16.37
N ALA A 18 7.43 6.25 -15.33
CA ALA A 18 7.73 5.13 -14.46
C ALA A 18 6.48 4.40 -13.91
N MET A 19 5.38 5.11 -13.70
CA MET A 19 4.14 4.48 -13.24
C MET A 19 3.61 3.46 -14.24
N VAL A 20 3.65 3.77 -15.53
CA VAL A 20 3.16 2.88 -16.61
C VAL A 20 4.22 1.86 -17.01
N GLU A 21 5.47 2.29 -17.06
CA GLU A 21 6.58 1.50 -17.61
C GLU A 21 7.13 0.47 -16.62
N ALA A 22 7.15 0.80 -15.32
CA ALA A 22 7.74 -0.04 -14.29
C ALA A 22 6.71 -0.50 -13.23
N ILE A 23 5.91 0.43 -12.70
CA ILE A 23 5.04 0.11 -11.54
C ILE A 23 3.84 -0.72 -11.95
N TYR A 24 3.17 -0.43 -13.05
CA TYR A 24 2.03 -1.24 -13.50
C TYR A 24 2.40 -2.71 -13.78
N PRO A 25 3.49 -3.02 -14.48
CA PRO A 25 3.96 -4.39 -14.63
C PRO A 25 4.25 -5.05 -13.28
N ALA A 26 4.93 -4.35 -12.37
CA ALA A 26 5.24 -4.85 -11.04
C ALA A 26 3.97 -5.16 -10.22
N VAL A 27 2.99 -4.25 -10.21
CA VAL A 27 1.70 -4.46 -9.53
C VAL A 27 0.93 -5.63 -10.14
N LYS A 28 0.95 -5.79 -11.46
CA LYS A 28 0.30 -6.94 -12.12
C LYS A 28 0.92 -8.26 -11.73
N TRP A 29 2.24 -8.31 -11.63
CA TRP A 29 2.99 -9.52 -11.33
C TRP A 29 2.98 -9.89 -9.84
N ALA A 30 2.94 -8.92 -8.94
CA ALA A 30 3.03 -9.14 -7.50
C ALA A 30 1.79 -9.85 -6.92
N ASP A 31 2.01 -10.72 -5.94
CA ASP A 31 0.97 -11.35 -5.12
C ASP A 31 0.54 -10.48 -3.93
N ALA A 32 1.41 -9.55 -3.53
CA ALA A 32 1.13 -8.56 -2.51
C ALA A 32 1.82 -7.24 -2.80
N ILE A 33 1.29 -6.16 -2.23
CA ILE A 33 1.99 -4.88 -2.13
C ILE A 33 2.20 -4.53 -0.67
N LEU A 34 3.41 -4.05 -0.35
CA LEU A 34 3.76 -3.49 0.95
C LEU A 34 4.02 -2.00 0.79
N LEU A 35 3.26 -1.18 1.48
CA LEU A 35 3.37 0.28 1.46
C LEU A 35 4.08 0.79 2.72
N LEU A 36 5.12 1.58 2.54
CA LEU A 36 5.81 2.28 3.62
C LEU A 36 5.30 3.72 3.68
N CYS A 37 4.55 4.03 4.72
CA CYS A 37 3.80 5.28 4.83
C CYS A 37 4.27 6.11 6.04
N PRO A 38 5.11 7.12 5.85
CA PRO A 38 5.29 8.14 6.89
C PRO A 38 3.99 8.96 7.02
N ASN A 39 3.62 9.27 8.26
CA ASN A 39 2.48 10.13 8.54
C ASN A 39 2.89 11.61 8.42
N TYR A 40 2.20 12.35 7.58
CA TYR A 40 2.34 13.80 7.41
C TYR A 40 1.01 14.49 7.74
N ASN A 41 0.88 15.00 8.99
CA ASN A 41 -0.34 15.66 9.46
C ASN A 41 -1.61 14.82 9.23
N ASP A 42 -1.57 13.57 9.67
CA ASP A 42 -2.67 12.61 9.56
C ASP A 42 -3.13 12.32 8.11
N ALA A 43 -2.19 12.46 7.18
CA ALA A 43 -2.42 12.22 5.77
C ALA A 43 -1.29 11.40 5.12
N LEU A 44 -1.65 10.67 4.07
CA LEU A 44 -0.68 10.02 3.18
C LEU A 44 0.16 11.09 2.47
N SER A 45 1.43 10.78 2.20
CA SER A 45 2.30 11.67 1.43
C SER A 45 1.72 11.98 0.04
N ALA A 46 2.10 13.12 -0.53
CA ALA A 46 1.70 13.49 -1.89
C ALA A 46 2.06 12.41 -2.92
N ASN A 47 3.24 11.80 -2.79
CA ASN A 47 3.68 10.72 -3.67
C ASN A 47 2.81 9.46 -3.53
N MET A 48 2.44 9.08 -2.30
CA MET A 48 1.56 7.94 -2.06
C MET A 48 0.15 8.21 -2.61
N THR A 49 -0.37 9.40 -2.40
CA THR A 49 -1.66 9.83 -2.96
C THR A 49 -1.61 9.82 -4.49
N ALA A 50 -0.55 10.31 -5.10
CA ALA A 50 -0.37 10.27 -6.56
C ALA A 50 -0.28 8.82 -7.08
N PHE A 51 0.44 7.94 -6.40
CA PHE A 51 0.50 6.51 -6.72
C PHE A 51 -0.89 5.87 -6.71
N ILE A 52 -1.64 6.05 -5.63
CA ILE A 52 -3.00 5.51 -5.47
C ILE A 52 -3.93 6.03 -6.57
N ASN A 53 -3.90 7.34 -6.84
CA ASN A 53 -4.74 7.95 -7.88
C ASN A 53 -4.39 7.40 -9.26
N ARG A 54 -3.11 7.26 -9.56
CA ARG A 54 -2.65 6.77 -10.86
C ARG A 54 -2.91 5.27 -11.08
N LEU A 55 -3.06 4.48 -10.01
CA LEU A 55 -3.55 3.09 -10.11
C LEU A 55 -4.96 3.00 -10.69
N THR A 56 -5.76 4.06 -10.64
CA THR A 56 -7.12 4.07 -11.16
C THR A 56 -7.18 3.68 -12.64
N ALA A 57 -6.24 4.12 -13.46
CA ALA A 57 -6.20 3.74 -14.87
C ALA A 57 -5.95 2.23 -15.06
N LEU A 58 -5.02 1.65 -14.30
CA LEU A 58 -4.78 0.21 -14.31
C LEU A 58 -6.01 -0.57 -13.81
N PHE A 59 -6.65 -0.10 -12.75
CA PHE A 59 -7.82 -0.73 -12.14
C PHE A 59 -9.02 -0.82 -13.10
N ARG A 60 -9.12 0.04 -14.09
CA ARG A 60 -10.19 -0.03 -15.10
C ARG A 60 -10.13 -1.31 -15.93
N THR A 61 -8.96 -1.89 -16.11
CA THR A 61 -8.74 -3.10 -16.91
C THR A 61 -8.29 -4.30 -16.10
N THR A 62 -7.89 -4.10 -14.85
CA THR A 62 -7.32 -5.14 -13.98
C THR A 62 -7.92 -5.03 -12.59
N ARG A 63 -8.42 -6.12 -12.03
CA ARG A 63 -8.87 -6.20 -10.65
C ARG A 63 -7.76 -6.76 -9.78
N PHE A 64 -7.76 -6.42 -8.48
CA PHE A 64 -6.68 -6.77 -7.56
C PHE A 64 -7.14 -7.71 -6.42
N TYR A 65 -8.21 -8.47 -6.63
CA TYR A 65 -8.73 -9.43 -5.63
C TYR A 65 -7.70 -10.48 -5.19
N ASP A 66 -6.78 -10.80 -6.09
CA ASP A 66 -5.72 -11.77 -5.90
C ASP A 66 -4.46 -11.18 -5.22
N LYS A 67 -4.44 -9.89 -4.90
CA LYS A 67 -3.27 -9.17 -4.38
C LYS A 67 -3.51 -8.71 -2.95
N ALA A 68 -2.64 -9.16 -2.03
CA ALA A 68 -2.72 -8.75 -0.63
C ALA A 68 -2.17 -7.33 -0.44
N LEU A 69 -2.82 -6.56 0.44
CA LEU A 69 -2.37 -5.23 0.86
C LEU A 69 -1.73 -5.31 2.24
N PHE A 70 -0.50 -4.85 2.35
CA PHE A 70 0.18 -4.64 3.62
C PHE A 70 0.71 -3.21 3.72
N ALA A 71 0.87 -2.72 4.95
CA ALA A 71 1.42 -1.39 5.20
C ALA A 71 2.27 -1.36 6.48
N ILE A 72 3.31 -0.51 6.46
CA ILE A 72 4.02 -0.07 7.66
C ILE A 72 3.84 1.43 7.74
N ILE A 73 3.26 1.91 8.84
CA ILE A 73 3.00 3.33 9.07
C ILE A 73 3.87 3.81 10.23
N VAL A 74 4.60 4.90 10.01
CA VAL A 74 5.39 5.55 11.07
C VAL A 74 4.86 6.95 11.27
N SER A 75 4.40 7.24 12.50
CA SER A 75 3.85 8.54 12.90
C SER A 75 4.74 9.20 13.95
N GLY A 76 4.83 10.53 13.91
CA GLY A 76 5.53 11.29 14.94
C GLY A 76 4.83 11.26 16.31
N TYR A 77 3.50 11.11 16.29
CA TYR A 77 2.63 11.05 17.47
C TYR A 77 1.54 9.99 17.28
N SER A 78 0.32 10.42 17.06
CA SER A 78 -0.88 9.63 16.77
C SER A 78 -1.21 9.64 15.27
N GLY A 79 -2.37 9.11 14.90
CA GLY A 79 -2.92 9.22 13.54
C GLY A 79 -2.50 8.11 12.58
N SER A 80 -1.76 7.10 13.03
CA SER A 80 -1.45 5.93 12.19
C SER A 80 -2.71 5.19 11.75
N ASP A 81 -3.71 5.12 12.59
CA ASP A 81 -5.03 4.54 12.32
C ASP A 81 -5.79 5.30 11.24
N LEU A 82 -5.65 6.63 11.18
CA LEU A 82 -6.24 7.45 10.12
C LEU A 82 -5.65 7.10 8.76
N LEU A 83 -4.32 6.94 8.68
CA LEU A 83 -3.66 6.52 7.45
C LEU A 83 -4.05 5.08 7.06
N ALA A 84 -4.12 4.18 8.02
CA ALA A 84 -4.58 2.81 7.78
C ALA A 84 -6.01 2.82 7.20
N GLY A 85 -6.92 3.63 7.76
CA GLY A 85 -8.27 3.83 7.24
C GLY A 85 -8.28 4.40 5.81
N GLN A 86 -7.41 5.37 5.51
CA GLN A 86 -7.26 5.91 4.15
C GLN A 86 -6.81 4.82 3.16
N LEU A 87 -5.85 3.97 3.55
CA LEU A 87 -5.40 2.86 2.70
C LEU A 87 -6.49 1.82 2.47
N VAL A 88 -7.24 1.45 3.52
CA VAL A 88 -8.39 0.53 3.41
C VAL A 88 -9.40 1.10 2.41
N THR A 89 -9.81 2.34 2.58
CA THR A 89 -10.78 2.98 1.69
C THR A 89 -10.27 3.06 0.25
N ALA A 90 -9.03 3.51 0.06
CA ALA A 90 -8.48 3.79 -1.27
C ALA A 90 -8.10 2.53 -2.05
N LEU A 91 -7.63 1.49 -1.39
CA LEU A 91 -7.07 0.30 -2.03
C LEU A 91 -7.94 -0.95 -1.87
N ASN A 92 -8.43 -1.25 -0.67
CA ASN A 92 -9.33 -2.39 -0.51
C ASN A 92 -10.73 -2.08 -1.05
N MET A 93 -11.41 -1.07 -0.55
CA MET A 93 -12.78 -0.77 -0.94
C MET A 93 -12.90 -0.28 -2.40
N ASN A 94 -12.01 0.62 -2.81
CA ASN A 94 -12.10 1.24 -4.14
C ASN A 94 -11.31 0.49 -5.23
N LYS A 95 -10.33 -0.33 -4.88
CA LYS A 95 -9.48 -1.02 -5.86
C LYS A 95 -9.35 -2.53 -5.64
N THR A 96 -10.18 -3.08 -4.76
CA THR A 96 -10.35 -4.53 -4.57
C THR A 96 -9.13 -5.32 -4.10
N PHE A 97 -8.09 -4.67 -3.56
CA PHE A 97 -7.01 -5.40 -2.92
C PHE A 97 -7.53 -6.23 -1.75
N TYR A 98 -7.06 -7.46 -1.63
CA TYR A 98 -7.36 -8.31 -0.48
C TYR A 98 -6.73 -7.71 0.78
N LEU A 99 -7.51 -7.59 1.86
CA LEU A 99 -7.07 -7.05 3.14
C LEU A 99 -6.89 -8.20 4.14
N PRO A 100 -5.64 -8.64 4.41
CA PRO A 100 -5.39 -9.64 5.44
C PRO A 100 -5.68 -9.12 6.84
N GLY A 101 -5.96 -10.02 7.79
CA GLY A 101 -5.97 -9.66 9.20
C GLY A 101 -4.62 -9.08 9.62
N ASN A 102 -4.63 -8.00 10.42
CA ASN A 102 -3.41 -7.29 10.84
C ASN A 102 -2.50 -6.86 9.67
N PHE A 103 -3.11 -6.35 8.61
CA PHE A 103 -2.40 -5.91 7.38
C PHE A 103 -1.38 -4.79 7.64
N CYS A 104 -1.49 -4.09 8.76
CA CYS A 104 -0.72 -2.88 9.03
C CYS A 104 0.09 -3.01 10.33
N MET A 105 1.39 -2.69 10.25
CA MET A 105 2.27 -2.42 11.37
C MET A 105 2.33 -0.92 11.61
N MET A 106 2.11 -0.45 12.84
CA MET A 106 2.08 0.96 13.20
C MET A 106 3.11 1.26 14.28
N GLU A 107 4.00 2.20 14.02
CA GLU A 107 5.06 2.61 14.93
C GLU A 107 5.05 4.12 15.16
N THR A 108 5.50 4.53 16.35
CA THR A 108 5.62 5.95 16.70
C THR A 108 7.07 6.34 16.86
N ALA A 109 7.56 7.20 15.96
CA ALA A 109 8.92 7.71 15.99
C ALA A 109 9.01 9.01 15.20
N ASN A 110 9.61 10.06 15.79
CA ASN A 110 9.60 11.40 15.23
C ASN A 110 10.91 11.80 14.54
N ASN A 111 12.03 11.18 14.87
CA ASN A 111 13.33 11.52 14.32
C ASN A 111 13.79 10.51 13.27
N ALA A 112 14.58 10.96 12.31
CA ALA A 112 15.16 10.08 11.31
C ALA A 112 15.92 8.91 11.96
N GLY A 113 15.58 7.68 11.53
CA GLY A 113 16.17 6.45 12.06
C GLY A 113 15.70 6.05 13.48
N ALA A 114 14.85 6.85 14.13
CA ALA A 114 14.37 6.53 15.50
C ALA A 114 13.47 5.29 15.53
N ALA A 115 12.71 5.03 14.47
CA ALA A 115 11.85 3.85 14.39
C ALA A 115 12.64 2.55 14.58
N MET A 116 13.84 2.45 14.00
CA MET A 116 14.70 1.27 14.12
C MET A 116 15.38 1.12 15.49
N LYS A 117 15.21 2.10 16.38
CA LYS A 117 15.75 2.10 17.74
C LYS A 117 14.67 1.87 18.80
N LEU A 118 13.44 1.66 18.40
CA LEU A 118 12.33 1.38 19.32
C LEU A 118 12.56 0.03 20.04
N PRO A 119 12.27 -0.06 21.33
CA PRO A 119 12.35 -1.33 22.05
C PRO A 119 11.52 -2.43 21.39
N GLY A 120 12.11 -3.58 21.11
CA GLY A 120 11.45 -4.74 20.51
C GLY A 120 11.04 -4.55 19.04
N ILE A 121 11.57 -3.56 18.32
CA ILE A 121 11.21 -3.31 16.91
C ILE A 121 11.56 -4.50 16.00
N GLU A 122 12.69 -5.16 16.26
CA GLU A 122 13.12 -6.32 15.47
C GLU A 122 12.16 -7.50 15.60
N ASP A 123 11.63 -7.74 16.79
CA ASP A 123 10.63 -8.79 17.02
C ASP A 123 9.33 -8.46 16.28
N ARG A 124 8.85 -7.21 16.37
CA ARG A 124 7.65 -6.78 15.65
C ARG A 124 7.79 -6.84 14.13
N ILE A 125 8.97 -6.49 13.61
CA ILE A 125 9.26 -6.64 12.17
C ILE A 125 9.24 -8.12 11.78
N ARG A 126 9.83 -8.99 12.59
CA ARG A 126 9.84 -10.43 12.35
C ARG A 126 8.42 -10.99 12.31
N GLU A 127 7.63 -10.72 13.34
CA GLU A 127 6.22 -11.14 13.41
C GLU A 127 5.39 -10.62 12.24
N PHE A 128 5.63 -9.38 11.83
CA PHE A 128 4.95 -8.82 10.66
C PHE A 128 5.38 -9.51 9.36
N SER A 129 6.68 -9.80 9.21
CA SER A 129 7.22 -10.52 8.06
C SER A 129 6.69 -11.95 7.97
N GLU A 130 6.59 -12.66 9.10
CA GLU A 130 5.99 -13.98 9.18
C GLU A 130 4.53 -13.96 8.70
N ARG A 131 3.71 -13.00 9.18
CA ARG A 131 2.33 -12.84 8.72
C ARG A 131 2.21 -12.58 7.22
N VAL A 132 3.11 -11.76 6.66
CA VAL A 132 3.14 -11.53 5.20
C VAL A 132 3.40 -12.85 4.48
N THR A 133 4.40 -13.60 4.95
CA THR A 133 4.78 -14.90 4.36
C THR A 133 3.65 -15.91 4.45
N ASP A 134 3.04 -16.06 5.61
CA ASP A 134 1.92 -17.00 5.83
C ASP A 134 0.73 -16.68 4.93
N THR A 135 0.38 -15.40 4.82
CA THR A 135 -0.70 -14.94 3.93
C THR A 135 -0.42 -15.35 2.47
N LEU A 136 0.82 -15.22 2.01
CA LEU A 136 1.20 -15.57 0.64
C LEU A 136 1.20 -17.10 0.43
N LEU A 137 1.65 -17.87 1.41
CA LEU A 137 1.63 -19.33 1.34
C LEU A 137 0.20 -19.90 1.33
N GLU A 138 -0.70 -19.38 2.15
CA GLU A 138 -2.11 -19.78 2.16
C GLU A 138 -2.82 -19.50 0.82
N LYS A 139 -2.43 -18.44 0.13
CA LYS A 139 -2.97 -18.12 -1.20
C LYS A 139 -2.50 -19.09 -2.27
N THR A 140 -1.28 -19.61 -2.16
CA THR A 140 -0.70 -20.54 -3.14
C THR A 140 -1.33 -21.94 -3.05
N GLN A 141 -2.00 -22.26 -1.93
CA GLN A 141 -2.64 -23.57 -1.69
C GLN A 141 -4.12 -23.62 -2.10
N LYS A 142 -4.70 -22.52 -2.54
CA LYS A 142 -6.09 -22.40 -3.03
C LYS A 142 -6.13 -22.26 -4.54
#